data_8ef93cd02a456d384d62cffb1acb6fdc
#
_entry.id   8ef93cd02a456d384d62cffb1acb6fdc
#
_cell.length_a   1.000
_cell.length_b   1.000
_cell.length_c   1.000
_cell.angle_alpha   90.00
_cell.angle_beta   90.00
_cell.angle_gamma   90.00
#
_symmetry.space_group_name_H-M   'P 1'
#
loop_
_entity.id
_entity.type
_entity.pdbx_description
1 polymer ?
#
loop_
_entity_poly.entity_id
_entity_poly.type
_entity_poly.pdbx_seq_one_letter_code
_entity_poly.pdbx_strand_id
1 'polypeptide(L)'
;MSNLFSKYKSVAASLALGLSLTLTTSCTDYLDKAPESDVSADAAFKNFMSFQGFTEELYLCMPDFTKSYWTTSWNWGEDDIMAVGINYHMSYKVDQGDFWGWQQEYDGWGASFMDQGSSFLDPSDAGNNYRFSRGLWKAAWYGIRKANLGLENMDLMTAATQEEKNTIKGQLLFFRGWLHFQLMQYFGGLPYLDHTVAADQAMTLPRETCQACAEKAAKDFREAADLLPIDWDKSSVGRNTLGKNGFRINKITALAYLGKVNLWAASPLVKNSDEKMNVNSKASTYDYDQKYAQASADALGELLTLVESGQTQYKLVDFENYSDLFYTWNKNMLPPGSTENILRAIAADAWQNSHYGVFTEFGGQILTGGQAFSQPTANYVNYYGMANGLPLNDPESGFDPTHPWKDRDPRFYHDIVYDGVKVVEGTIEPEDNRYANLYTGGTYRDDINESRTGYFLYKFIPMLANNYDMGSTYMKLYIDVPYLRLADCYLMYAEACAAIGGPSTSTEECSLTALDAVNKIRQRAGVADVAAKFTSDKNKFMDELRRERAVELSFEGHRFNDLRRWLLLDKAPYNIKTSQEFVRAGKLDPKNPQETLVSGWSEKTILTRNFTQKHWWMPLKKKDTSMYPEFFQNPGW
;
A
#
# COMPACT_ATOMS: atom_id res chain seq x y z
N MET A 1 -36.97 -64.06 35.23
CA MET A 1 -36.30 -62.83 34.80
C MET A 1 -34.86 -62.60 35.35
N SER A 2 -34.31 -63.51 36.19
CA SER A 2 -32.95 -63.33 36.79
C SER A 2 -31.80 -63.88 35.95
N ASN A 3 -32.05 -64.72 34.95
CA ASN A 3 -30.98 -65.38 34.16
C ASN A 3 -30.60 -64.62 32.86
N LEU A 4 -31.37 -63.61 32.47
CA LEU A 4 -31.03 -62.78 31.30
C LEU A 4 -30.03 -61.67 31.65
N PHE A 5 -30.11 -61.09 32.84
CA PHE A 5 -29.22 -60.02 33.31
C PHE A 5 -27.78 -60.49 33.59
N SER A 6 -27.56 -61.78 33.88
CA SER A 6 -26.22 -62.29 34.13
C SER A 6 -25.43 -62.47 32.82
N LYS A 7 -26.11 -62.87 31.68
CA LYS A 7 -25.45 -63.04 30.39
C LYS A 7 -25.03 -61.70 29.76
N TYR A 8 -25.79 -60.65 29.99
CA TYR A 8 -25.41 -59.31 29.45
C TYR A 8 -24.28 -58.66 30.24
N LYS A 9 -24.13 -58.94 31.52
CA LYS A 9 -22.99 -58.41 32.31
C LYS A 9 -21.66 -59.05 31.94
N SER A 10 -21.63 -60.32 31.55
CA SER A 10 -20.39 -60.98 31.10
C SER A 10 -19.99 -60.56 29.68
N VAL A 11 -20.95 -60.31 28.78
CA VAL A 11 -20.67 -59.82 27.44
C VAL A 11 -20.22 -58.36 27.46
N ALA A 12 -20.82 -57.52 28.30
CA ALA A 12 -20.40 -56.13 28.49
C ALA A 12 -19.00 -55.99 29.12
N ALA A 13 -18.64 -56.86 30.06
CA ALA A 13 -17.32 -56.91 30.66
C ALA A 13 -16.24 -57.41 29.67
N SER A 14 -16.56 -58.37 28.81
CA SER A 14 -15.64 -58.85 27.77
C SER A 14 -15.45 -57.83 26.63
N LEU A 15 -16.48 -57.09 26.28
CA LEU A 15 -16.36 -55.97 25.31
C LEU A 15 -15.58 -54.78 25.88
N ALA A 16 -15.76 -54.44 27.16
CA ALA A 16 -15.00 -53.39 27.82
C ALA A 16 -13.52 -53.73 28.00
N LEU A 17 -13.19 -55.02 28.25
CA LEU A 17 -11.79 -55.48 28.33
C LEU A 17 -11.15 -55.60 26.94
N GLY A 18 -11.92 -55.93 25.89
CA GLY A 18 -11.46 -55.96 24.50
C GLY A 18 -11.19 -54.55 23.95
N LEU A 19 -11.99 -53.54 24.34
CA LEU A 19 -11.80 -52.15 23.91
C LEU A 19 -10.64 -51.47 24.67
N SER A 20 -10.35 -51.86 25.91
CA SER A 20 -9.23 -51.27 26.68
C SER A 20 -7.87 -51.85 26.29
N LEU A 21 -7.80 -53.03 25.65
CA LEU A 21 -6.54 -53.59 25.15
C LEU A 21 -6.17 -53.13 23.72
N THR A 22 -7.13 -52.59 22.95
CA THR A 22 -6.85 -52.02 21.61
C THR A 22 -6.49 -50.53 21.64
N LEU A 23 -6.61 -49.85 22.81
CA LEU A 23 -6.28 -48.45 22.96
C LEU A 23 -4.85 -48.18 23.45
N THR A 24 -4.08 -49.22 23.77
CA THR A 24 -2.70 -49.04 24.30
C THR A 24 -1.59 -49.33 23.28
N THR A 25 -1.92 -49.72 22.06
CA THR A 25 -0.91 -49.96 21.01
C THR A 25 -0.91 -48.95 19.87
N SER A 26 -1.75 -47.91 19.96
CA SER A 26 -1.89 -46.90 18.87
C SER A 26 -1.16 -45.60 19.07
N CYS A 27 -0.50 -45.37 20.20
CA CYS A 27 0.12 -44.05 20.48
C CYS A 27 1.64 -43.99 20.37
N THR A 28 2.34 -45.14 20.25
CA THR A 28 3.80 -45.13 20.09
C THR A 28 4.25 -45.00 18.64
N ASP A 29 3.56 -45.62 17.71
CA ASP A 29 3.90 -45.54 16.27
C ASP A 29 3.55 -44.19 15.63
N TYR A 30 2.68 -43.38 16.23
CA TYR A 30 2.34 -42.06 15.70
C TYR A 30 3.35 -40.98 16.14
N LEU A 31 4.03 -41.20 17.26
CA LEU A 31 5.07 -40.29 17.76
C LEU A 31 6.45 -40.58 17.17
N ASP A 32 6.67 -41.79 16.65
CA ASP A 32 7.91 -42.22 15.98
C ASP A 32 7.89 -42.05 14.44
N LYS A 33 6.79 -41.64 13.84
CA LYS A 33 6.81 -41.13 12.47
C LYS A 33 7.39 -39.74 12.51
N ALA A 34 8.67 -39.64 12.20
CA ALA A 34 9.23 -38.36 11.69
C ALA A 34 8.26 -37.84 10.62
N PRO A 35 7.93 -36.52 10.63
CA PRO A 35 7.05 -35.95 9.60
C PRO A 35 7.62 -36.35 8.22
N GLU A 36 6.86 -37.05 7.41
CA GLU A 36 7.23 -37.42 6.03
C GLU A 36 7.47 -36.20 5.11
N SER A 37 7.57 -35.01 5.67
CA SER A 37 7.84 -33.73 5.01
C SER A 37 9.12 -33.05 5.47
N ASP A 38 10.04 -33.67 6.17
CA ASP A 38 11.38 -33.14 6.36
C ASP A 38 12.17 -33.28 5.05
N VAL A 39 11.90 -32.37 4.11
CA VAL A 39 12.88 -32.04 3.08
C VAL A 39 14.11 -31.57 3.85
N SER A 40 15.18 -32.34 3.85
CA SER A 40 16.42 -31.96 4.53
C SER A 40 16.85 -30.57 4.01
N ALA A 41 17.48 -29.76 4.86
CA ALA A 41 17.99 -28.44 4.45
C ALA A 41 18.83 -28.55 3.17
N ASP A 42 19.65 -29.61 3.06
CA ASP A 42 20.42 -29.94 1.86
C ASP A 42 19.55 -30.09 0.61
N ALA A 43 18.39 -30.73 0.70
CA ALA A 43 17.51 -30.89 -0.44
C ALA A 43 16.76 -29.59 -0.81
N ALA A 44 16.42 -28.77 0.17
CA ALA A 44 15.72 -27.50 -0.04
C ALA A 44 16.61 -26.45 -0.72
N PHE A 45 17.93 -26.42 -0.44
CA PHE A 45 18.84 -25.37 -0.88
C PHE A 45 19.80 -25.80 -2.00
N LYS A 46 19.82 -27.07 -2.40
CA LYS A 46 20.84 -27.64 -3.30
C LYS A 46 20.86 -27.07 -4.71
N ASN A 47 19.70 -26.73 -5.27
CA ASN A 47 19.54 -26.29 -6.66
C ASN A 47 18.59 -25.10 -6.77
N PHE A 48 18.61 -24.44 -7.94
CA PHE A 48 17.82 -23.25 -8.19
C PHE A 48 16.31 -23.47 -7.97
N MET A 49 15.74 -24.54 -8.51
CA MET A 49 14.29 -24.76 -8.46
C MET A 49 13.77 -24.91 -7.02
N SER A 50 14.46 -25.73 -6.22
CA SER A 50 14.09 -25.93 -4.81
C SER A 50 14.27 -24.64 -3.99
N PHE A 51 15.39 -23.95 -4.17
CA PHE A 51 15.68 -22.72 -3.44
C PHE A 51 14.77 -21.55 -3.90
N GLN A 52 14.44 -21.47 -5.19
CA GLN A 52 13.45 -20.50 -5.68
C GLN A 52 12.08 -20.75 -5.05
N GLY A 53 11.63 -21.99 -4.94
CA GLY A 53 10.39 -22.35 -4.23
C GLY A 53 10.41 -21.89 -2.76
N PHE A 54 11.54 -22.06 -2.06
CA PHE A 54 11.72 -21.52 -0.70
C PHE A 54 11.63 -19.97 -0.69
N THR A 55 12.24 -19.32 -1.66
CA THR A 55 12.30 -17.84 -1.77
C THR A 55 10.94 -17.25 -2.14
N GLU A 56 10.13 -17.95 -2.94
CA GLU A 56 8.82 -17.47 -3.38
C GLU A 56 7.82 -17.26 -2.24
N GLU A 57 7.99 -17.92 -1.12
CA GLU A 57 7.16 -17.65 0.07
C GLU A 57 7.35 -16.24 0.61
N LEU A 58 8.49 -15.58 0.34
CA LEU A 58 8.71 -14.19 0.74
C LEU A 58 7.77 -13.21 0.02
N TYR A 59 7.38 -13.51 -1.21
CA TYR A 59 6.38 -12.70 -1.93
C TYR A 59 5.01 -12.75 -1.23
N LEU A 60 4.69 -13.83 -0.55
CA LEU A 60 3.46 -13.96 0.23
C LEU A 60 3.52 -13.19 1.57
N CYS A 61 4.72 -12.78 2.01
CA CYS A 61 4.89 -11.93 3.18
C CYS A 61 4.58 -10.46 2.90
N MET A 62 4.35 -10.09 1.64
CA MET A 62 3.88 -8.75 1.26
C MET A 62 2.38 -8.65 1.55
N PRO A 63 1.94 -7.77 2.48
CA PRO A 63 0.52 -7.59 2.73
C PRO A 63 -0.21 -7.12 1.48
N ASP A 64 -1.32 -7.77 1.15
CA ASP A 64 -2.20 -7.32 0.08
C ASP A 64 -3.14 -6.24 0.64
N PHE A 65 -2.99 -5.01 0.19
CA PHE A 65 -3.81 -3.87 0.62
C PHE A 65 -5.29 -4.05 0.29
N THR A 66 -5.60 -4.82 -0.74
CA THR A 66 -6.97 -5.01 -1.22
C THR A 66 -7.70 -6.15 -0.49
N LYS A 67 -7.00 -6.90 0.35
CA LYS A 67 -7.58 -8.01 1.09
C LYS A 67 -8.24 -7.52 2.37
N SER A 68 -9.46 -7.99 2.62
CA SER A 68 -10.19 -7.66 3.85
C SER A 68 -10.65 -6.20 3.94
N TYR A 69 -11.59 -5.84 3.12
CA TYR A 69 -12.21 -4.52 2.99
C TYR A 69 -12.73 -3.91 4.32
N TRP A 70 -13.01 -4.72 5.32
CA TRP A 70 -13.53 -4.24 6.60
C TRP A 70 -12.46 -3.65 7.52
N THR A 71 -11.23 -4.15 7.44
CA THR A 71 -10.19 -3.87 8.44
C THR A 71 -8.85 -3.47 7.86
N THR A 72 -8.61 -3.72 6.59
CA THR A 72 -7.37 -3.39 5.90
C THR A 72 -7.63 -2.55 4.67
N SER A 73 -8.12 -1.35 4.86
CA SER A 73 -8.08 -0.34 3.80
C SER A 73 -6.63 0.10 3.60
N TRP A 74 -6.20 0.24 2.35
CA TRP A 74 -4.87 0.82 2.05
C TRP A 74 -4.84 2.34 2.22
N ASN A 75 -6.01 2.97 2.38
CA ASN A 75 -6.17 4.41 2.56
C ASN A 75 -6.41 4.77 4.04
N TRP A 76 -5.73 4.08 4.94
CA TRP A 76 -5.83 4.41 6.36
C TRP A 76 -5.03 5.66 6.69
N GLY A 77 -5.64 6.55 7.40
CA GLY A 77 -4.98 7.72 7.96
C GLY A 77 -4.63 8.82 6.97
N GLU A 78 -5.15 8.74 5.78
CA GLU A 78 -4.95 9.73 4.73
C GLU A 78 -5.94 10.89 4.85
N ASP A 79 -5.58 12.07 4.35
CA ASP A 79 -6.48 13.23 4.30
C ASP A 79 -7.43 13.16 3.12
N ASP A 80 -7.22 12.23 2.19
CA ASP A 80 -7.99 12.05 0.97
C ASP A 80 -9.32 11.31 1.17
N ILE A 81 -9.45 10.53 2.23
CA ILE A 81 -10.62 9.68 2.48
C ILE A 81 -11.34 10.07 3.78
N MET A 82 -12.65 10.24 3.69
CA MET A 82 -13.54 10.31 4.85
C MET A 82 -14.18 8.95 5.11
N ALA A 83 -13.87 8.35 6.24
CA ALA A 83 -14.59 7.17 6.68
C ALA A 83 -15.98 7.52 7.18
N VAL A 84 -16.98 6.82 6.73
CA VAL A 84 -18.34 6.92 7.26
C VAL A 84 -18.36 6.36 8.66
N GLY A 85 -18.74 7.12 9.65
CA GLY A 85 -18.73 6.94 11.11
C GLY A 85 -19.02 5.56 11.72
N ILE A 86 -18.44 4.52 11.15
CA ILE A 86 -18.44 3.18 11.71
C ILE A 86 -17.17 3.06 12.56
N ASN A 87 -17.34 2.99 13.87
CA ASN A 87 -16.28 3.06 14.87
C ASN A 87 -15.23 1.94 14.80
N TYR A 88 -15.45 0.91 14.03
CA TYR A 88 -14.47 -0.15 13.77
C TYR A 88 -13.66 0.04 12.48
N HIS A 89 -14.07 0.95 11.60
CA HIS A 89 -13.34 1.20 10.37
C HIS A 89 -11.96 1.82 10.67
N MET A 90 -10.91 1.32 10.01
CA MET A 90 -9.54 1.72 10.33
C MET A 90 -9.29 3.21 10.12
N SER A 91 -9.78 3.78 9.02
CA SER A 91 -9.64 5.23 8.76
C SER A 91 -10.27 6.07 9.86
N TYR A 92 -11.41 5.65 10.42
CA TYR A 92 -12.05 6.34 11.54
C TYR A 92 -11.16 6.31 12.80
N LYS A 93 -10.59 5.16 13.14
CA LYS A 93 -9.69 5.02 14.29
C LYS A 93 -8.46 5.90 14.16
N VAL A 94 -7.85 5.93 12.97
CA VAL A 94 -6.70 6.79 12.68
C VAL A 94 -7.07 8.26 12.82
N ASP A 95 -8.20 8.69 12.28
CA ASP A 95 -8.68 10.07 12.38
C ASP A 95 -8.92 10.51 13.84
N GLN A 96 -9.37 9.59 14.69
CA GLN A 96 -9.53 9.85 16.12
C GLN A 96 -8.21 9.79 16.90
N GLY A 97 -7.09 9.46 16.28
CA GLY A 97 -5.80 9.24 16.94
C GLY A 97 -5.74 7.95 17.76
N ASP A 98 -6.68 7.03 17.54
CA ASP A 98 -6.73 5.73 18.21
C ASP A 98 -5.84 4.71 17.48
N PHE A 99 -4.52 4.90 17.56
CA PHE A 99 -3.57 3.98 16.95
C PHE A 99 -3.49 2.63 17.67
N TRP A 100 -3.88 2.55 18.94
CA TRP A 100 -4.07 1.26 19.60
C TRP A 100 -5.25 0.50 19.03
N GLY A 101 -6.37 1.16 18.78
CA GLY A 101 -7.52 0.56 18.12
C GLY A 101 -7.21 0.13 16.68
N TRP A 102 -6.37 0.88 15.96
CA TRP A 102 -5.90 0.50 14.63
C TRP A 102 -5.09 -0.80 14.63
N GLN A 103 -4.37 -1.09 15.72
CA GLN A 103 -3.56 -2.30 15.85
C GLN A 103 -4.34 -3.53 16.32
N GLN A 104 -5.60 -3.38 16.71
CA GLN A 104 -6.39 -4.50 17.23
C GLN A 104 -6.95 -5.37 16.11
N GLU A 105 -7.05 -6.67 16.40
CA GLU A 105 -7.81 -7.60 15.59
C GLU A 105 -9.30 -7.25 15.71
N TYR A 106 -9.96 -7.12 14.56
CA TYR A 106 -11.38 -6.83 14.52
C TYR A 106 -12.18 -8.14 14.53
N ASP A 107 -12.87 -8.37 15.63
CA ASP A 107 -14.02 -9.29 15.82
C ASP A 107 -13.99 -10.61 15.01
N GLY A 108 -12.81 -11.21 14.79
CA GLY A 108 -12.64 -12.47 14.08
C GLY A 108 -12.73 -12.41 12.55
N TRP A 109 -13.01 -11.23 11.96
CA TRP A 109 -13.19 -11.09 10.51
C TRP A 109 -11.93 -10.70 9.75
N GLY A 110 -10.91 -10.31 10.43
CA GLY A 110 -9.61 -9.99 9.83
C GLY A 110 -8.71 -9.21 10.77
N ALA A 111 -7.40 -9.35 10.58
CA ALA A 111 -6.41 -8.58 11.31
C ALA A 111 -6.20 -7.23 10.63
N SER A 112 -6.09 -6.17 11.43
CA SER A 112 -5.62 -4.88 10.94
C SER A 112 -4.24 -5.02 10.29
N PHE A 113 -3.96 -4.21 9.27
CA PHE A 113 -2.62 -4.11 8.69
C PHE A 113 -1.54 -3.84 9.76
N MET A 114 -1.88 -3.11 10.82
CA MET A 114 -0.98 -2.79 11.93
C MET A 114 -1.07 -3.78 13.10
N ASP A 115 -1.84 -4.86 13.01
CA ASP A 115 -1.97 -5.81 14.10
C ASP A 115 -0.62 -6.47 14.46
N GLN A 116 -0.27 -6.37 15.74
CA GLN A 116 0.89 -7.01 16.32
C GLN A 116 0.52 -8.26 17.16
N GLY A 117 -0.78 -8.63 17.15
CA GLY A 117 -1.38 -9.50 18.18
C GLY A 117 -1.08 -10.96 18.08
N SER A 118 -1.31 -11.59 16.98
CA SER A 118 -1.24 -13.05 16.85
C SER A 118 0.07 -13.52 16.20
N SER A 119 0.42 -14.76 16.44
CA SER A 119 1.56 -15.40 15.79
C SER A 119 1.25 -15.67 14.32
N PHE A 120 2.20 -15.40 13.43
CA PHE A 120 2.12 -15.81 12.02
C PHE A 120 1.92 -17.34 11.84
N LEU A 121 2.37 -18.11 12.81
CA LEU A 121 2.29 -19.57 12.83
C LEU A 121 1.15 -20.10 13.72
N ASP A 122 0.12 -19.30 14.01
CA ASP A 122 -0.99 -19.77 14.83
C ASP A 122 -1.68 -20.96 14.13
N PRO A 123 -1.69 -22.16 14.75
CA PRO A 123 -2.30 -23.35 14.15
C PRO A 123 -3.81 -23.21 13.91
N SER A 124 -4.50 -22.33 14.62
CA SER A 124 -5.92 -22.06 14.42
C SER A 124 -6.21 -21.41 13.06
N ASP A 125 -5.21 -20.80 12.44
CA ASP A 125 -5.28 -20.19 11.13
C ASP A 125 -4.94 -21.13 9.98
N ALA A 126 -4.47 -22.35 10.26
CA ALA A 126 -3.98 -23.30 9.25
C ALA A 126 -5.05 -23.74 8.24
N GLY A 127 -6.35 -23.56 8.55
CA GLY A 127 -7.46 -23.92 7.65
C GLY A 127 -7.92 -22.82 6.69
N ASN A 128 -7.48 -21.57 6.84
CA ASN A 128 -8.14 -20.43 6.20
C ASN A 128 -7.33 -19.68 5.15
N ASN A 129 -6.17 -20.10 4.70
CA ASN A 129 -5.31 -19.39 3.72
C ASN A 129 -5.00 -17.91 4.07
N TYR A 130 -5.42 -17.40 5.21
CA TYR A 130 -5.16 -16.06 5.71
C TYR A 130 -3.79 -15.91 6.36
N ARG A 131 -3.04 -16.99 6.42
CA ARG A 131 -1.74 -17.08 7.06
C ARG A 131 -0.78 -15.96 6.68
N PHE A 132 -0.76 -15.58 5.41
CA PHE A 132 0.14 -14.54 4.87
C PHE A 132 -0.52 -13.16 4.73
N SER A 133 -1.79 -13.02 5.03
CA SER A 133 -2.54 -11.78 4.79
C SER A 133 -2.77 -10.94 6.03
N ARG A 134 -2.27 -11.39 7.15
CA ARG A 134 -2.48 -10.72 8.43
C ARG A 134 -1.30 -9.83 8.76
N GLY A 135 -1.54 -8.55 8.89
CA GLY A 135 -0.72 -7.54 9.48
C GLY A 135 0.77 -7.52 9.10
N LEU A 136 1.28 -6.34 8.89
CA LEU A 136 2.67 -6.10 8.53
C LEU A 136 3.66 -6.70 9.55
N TRP A 137 3.40 -6.53 10.86
CA TRP A 137 4.35 -6.90 11.92
C TRP A 137 4.74 -8.38 11.87
N LYS A 138 3.74 -9.26 11.77
CA LYS A 138 3.96 -10.71 11.77
C LYS A 138 4.62 -11.19 10.50
N ALA A 139 4.10 -10.76 9.36
CA ALA A 139 4.61 -11.13 8.05
C ALA A 139 6.07 -10.66 7.88
N ALA A 140 6.39 -9.46 8.38
CA ALA A 140 7.73 -8.91 8.26
C ALA A 140 8.75 -9.71 9.08
N TRP A 141 8.50 -9.97 10.36
CA TRP A 141 9.46 -10.73 11.17
C TRP A 141 9.63 -12.18 10.71
N TYR A 142 8.54 -12.82 10.23
CA TYR A 142 8.65 -14.12 9.60
C TYR A 142 9.50 -14.08 8.33
N GLY A 143 9.24 -13.13 7.44
CA GLY A 143 9.97 -13.00 6.17
C GLY A 143 11.44 -12.63 6.39
N ILE A 144 11.75 -11.75 7.35
CA ILE A 144 13.13 -11.40 7.73
C ILE A 144 13.88 -12.67 8.19
N ARG A 145 13.29 -13.45 9.10
CA ARG A 145 13.90 -14.72 9.54
C ARG A 145 14.11 -15.68 8.36
N LYS A 146 13.11 -15.80 7.47
CA LYS A 146 13.19 -16.67 6.31
C LYS A 146 14.27 -16.20 5.32
N ALA A 147 14.38 -14.90 5.08
CA ALA A 147 15.44 -14.34 4.24
C ALA A 147 16.83 -14.61 4.81
N ASN A 148 17.03 -14.40 6.12
CA ASN A 148 18.27 -14.72 6.80
C ASN A 148 18.63 -16.21 6.72
N LEU A 149 17.65 -17.09 6.97
CA LEU A 149 17.84 -18.53 6.82
C LEU A 149 18.29 -18.91 5.41
N GLY A 150 17.71 -18.29 4.38
CA GLY A 150 18.14 -18.48 3.00
C GLY A 150 19.58 -18.00 2.78
N LEU A 151 19.91 -16.78 3.24
CA LEU A 151 21.25 -16.20 3.09
C LEU A 151 22.34 -17.04 3.78
N GLU A 152 22.06 -17.59 4.96
CA GLU A 152 22.98 -18.46 5.71
C GLU A 152 23.20 -19.83 5.04
N ASN A 153 22.29 -20.26 4.18
CA ASN A 153 22.37 -21.56 3.48
C ASN A 153 22.75 -21.44 2.00
N MET A 154 23.23 -20.27 1.54
CA MET A 154 23.65 -20.08 0.14
C MET A 154 24.76 -21.03 -0.31
N ASP A 155 25.66 -21.43 0.59
CA ASP A 155 26.75 -22.37 0.31
C ASP A 155 26.27 -23.78 -0.02
N LEU A 156 25.06 -24.16 0.43
CA LEU A 156 24.45 -25.46 0.09
C LEU A 156 23.96 -25.52 -1.37
N MET A 157 23.91 -24.39 -2.08
CA MET A 157 23.49 -24.32 -3.48
C MET A 157 24.61 -24.79 -4.44
N THR A 158 24.99 -26.06 -4.29
CA THR A 158 26.14 -26.65 -5.02
C THR A 158 25.83 -27.04 -6.46
N ALA A 159 24.56 -27.29 -6.79
CA ALA A 159 24.10 -27.66 -8.13
C ALA A 159 23.44 -26.49 -8.86
N ALA A 160 24.08 -25.32 -8.88
CA ALA A 160 23.57 -24.10 -9.51
C ALA A 160 24.68 -23.25 -10.13
N THR A 161 24.33 -22.52 -11.18
CA THR A 161 25.20 -21.53 -11.82
C THR A 161 25.37 -20.29 -10.94
N GLN A 162 26.37 -19.46 -11.24
CA GLN A 162 26.58 -18.22 -10.50
C GLN A 162 25.40 -17.22 -10.69
N GLU A 163 24.80 -17.17 -11.89
CA GLU A 163 23.64 -16.34 -12.16
C GLU A 163 22.43 -16.77 -11.30
N GLU A 164 22.19 -18.08 -11.20
CA GLU A 164 21.14 -18.62 -10.33
C GLU A 164 21.37 -18.29 -8.85
N LYS A 165 22.63 -18.43 -8.37
CA LYS A 165 23.01 -18.03 -7.01
C LYS A 165 22.80 -16.54 -6.77
N ASN A 166 23.25 -15.71 -7.70
CA ASN A 166 23.06 -14.26 -7.63
C ASN A 166 21.59 -13.88 -7.56
N THR A 167 20.76 -14.52 -8.38
CA THR A 167 19.31 -14.25 -8.43
C THR A 167 18.61 -14.63 -7.13
N ILE A 168 18.95 -15.76 -6.53
CA ILE A 168 18.40 -16.15 -5.20
C ILE A 168 18.88 -15.15 -4.14
N LYS A 169 20.18 -14.91 -4.05
CA LYS A 169 20.76 -13.99 -3.05
C LYS A 169 20.15 -12.58 -3.18
N GLY A 170 20.00 -12.07 -4.40
CA GLY A 170 19.42 -10.75 -4.64
C GLY A 170 17.97 -10.65 -4.16
N GLN A 171 17.15 -11.69 -4.38
CA GLN A 171 15.77 -11.72 -3.86
C GLN A 171 15.74 -11.75 -2.32
N LEU A 172 16.56 -12.58 -1.69
CA LEU A 172 16.63 -12.69 -0.23
C LEU A 172 17.05 -11.36 0.43
N LEU A 173 18.08 -10.70 -0.11
CA LEU A 173 18.52 -9.38 0.35
C LEU A 173 17.43 -8.33 0.15
N PHE A 174 16.80 -8.29 -1.02
CA PHE A 174 15.71 -7.36 -1.27
C PHE A 174 14.59 -7.51 -0.23
N PHE A 175 14.10 -8.71 0.02
CA PHE A 175 13.02 -8.92 0.99
C PHE A 175 13.44 -8.62 2.41
N ARG A 176 14.68 -8.93 2.81
CA ARG A 176 15.19 -8.53 4.13
C ARG A 176 15.15 -7.01 4.31
N GLY A 177 15.70 -6.28 3.36
CA GLY A 177 15.68 -4.81 3.35
C GLY A 177 14.28 -4.24 3.29
N TRP A 178 13.42 -4.79 2.41
CA TRP A 178 12.06 -4.31 2.20
C TRP A 178 11.18 -4.47 3.45
N LEU A 179 11.23 -5.63 4.10
CA LEU A 179 10.43 -5.91 5.29
C LEU A 179 10.87 -5.04 6.48
N HIS A 180 12.18 -4.84 6.69
CA HIS A 180 12.67 -3.90 7.70
C HIS A 180 12.23 -2.47 7.37
N PHE A 181 12.30 -2.05 6.11
CA PHE A 181 11.87 -0.72 5.70
C PHE A 181 10.38 -0.50 5.92
N GLN A 182 9.53 -1.48 5.60
CA GLN A 182 8.09 -1.39 5.86
C GLN A 182 7.81 -1.22 7.35
N LEU A 183 8.47 -1.99 8.22
CA LEU A 183 8.33 -1.83 9.68
C LEU A 183 8.83 -0.44 10.14
N MET A 184 9.98 -0.02 9.66
CA MET A 184 10.59 1.26 10.04
C MET A 184 9.70 2.46 9.69
N GLN A 185 9.00 2.41 8.56
CA GLN A 185 8.10 3.49 8.16
C GLN A 185 7.03 3.79 9.21
N TYR A 186 6.55 2.78 9.93
CA TYR A 186 5.47 2.96 10.91
C TYR A 186 5.99 3.05 12.35
N PHE A 187 6.95 2.22 12.71
CA PHE A 187 7.37 2.06 14.10
C PHE A 187 8.66 2.81 14.47
N GLY A 188 9.30 3.44 13.50
CA GLY A 188 10.60 4.08 13.71
C GLY A 188 11.74 3.06 13.69
N GLY A 189 12.88 3.42 14.27
CA GLY A 189 14.02 2.53 14.34
C GLY A 189 13.74 1.27 15.15
N LEU A 190 14.17 0.12 14.63
CA LEU A 190 13.98 -1.22 15.23
C LEU A 190 15.31 -1.98 15.14
N PRO A 191 15.51 -3.09 15.88
CA PRO A 191 16.64 -3.96 15.66
C PRO A 191 16.68 -4.45 14.20
N TYR A 192 17.79 -4.25 13.52
CA TYR A 192 17.96 -4.76 12.15
C TYR A 192 18.58 -6.16 12.21
N LEU A 193 17.77 -7.18 11.90
CA LEU A 193 18.19 -8.58 11.96
C LEU A 193 18.82 -9.00 10.64
N ASP A 194 20.13 -9.15 10.61
CA ASP A 194 20.92 -9.59 9.45
C ASP A 194 21.35 -11.07 9.53
N HIS A 195 20.93 -11.78 10.57
CA HIS A 195 21.14 -13.20 10.80
C HIS A 195 19.94 -13.83 11.50
N THR A 196 19.90 -15.17 11.56
CA THR A 196 18.88 -15.89 12.29
C THR A 196 19.17 -15.86 13.79
N VAL A 197 18.12 -15.58 14.59
CA VAL A 197 18.21 -15.67 16.06
C VAL A 197 17.73 -17.07 16.48
N ALA A 198 18.55 -17.77 17.28
CA ALA A 198 18.21 -19.09 17.77
C ALA A 198 16.99 -19.03 18.71
N ALA A 199 16.18 -20.11 18.74
CA ALA A 199 14.93 -20.11 19.49
C ALA A 199 15.14 -20.02 21.01
N ASP A 200 16.28 -20.44 21.51
CA ASP A 200 16.72 -20.40 22.92
C ASP A 200 17.50 -19.14 23.28
N GLN A 201 17.80 -18.29 22.30
CA GLN A 201 18.50 -17.03 22.53
C GLN A 201 17.53 -15.95 23.00
N ALA A 202 17.86 -15.30 24.11
CA ALA A 202 17.10 -14.15 24.58
C ALA A 202 17.21 -12.98 23.59
N MET A 203 16.07 -12.42 23.20
CA MET A 203 16.03 -11.21 22.38
C MET A 203 16.32 -10.00 23.27
N THR A 204 17.54 -9.47 23.14
CA THR A 204 18.01 -8.28 23.88
C THR A 204 18.64 -7.25 22.96
N LEU A 205 18.32 -7.32 21.66
CA LEU A 205 18.87 -6.41 20.66
C LEU A 205 18.26 -5.01 20.82
N PRO A 206 19.10 -3.96 20.92
CA PRO A 206 18.62 -2.60 21.08
C PRO A 206 17.87 -2.12 19.83
N ARG A 207 16.95 -1.19 20.01
CA ARG A 207 16.43 -0.40 18.90
C ARG A 207 17.55 0.45 18.32
N GLU A 208 17.59 0.51 17.00
CA GLU A 208 18.50 1.38 16.25
C GLU A 208 17.81 2.72 15.89
N THR A 209 18.58 3.68 15.42
CA THR A 209 18.00 4.90 14.84
C THR A 209 17.36 4.61 13.49
N CYS A 210 16.42 5.46 13.05
CA CYS A 210 15.86 5.33 11.70
C CYS A 210 16.93 5.37 10.61
N GLN A 211 17.94 6.26 10.74
CA GLN A 211 19.04 6.36 9.80
C GLN A 211 19.85 5.06 9.73
N ALA A 212 20.21 4.49 10.89
CA ALA A 212 20.98 3.24 10.93
C ALA A 212 20.21 2.07 10.28
N CYS A 213 18.90 1.96 10.56
CA CYS A 213 18.05 0.98 9.87
C CYS A 213 18.00 1.23 8.37
N ALA A 214 17.88 2.49 7.94
CA ALA A 214 17.83 2.86 6.54
C ALA A 214 19.15 2.55 5.82
N GLU A 215 20.31 2.82 6.44
CA GLU A 215 21.63 2.49 5.87
C GLU A 215 21.81 0.99 5.66
N LYS A 216 21.36 0.17 6.62
CA LYS A 216 21.44 -1.30 6.49
C LYS A 216 20.48 -1.81 5.39
N ALA A 217 19.26 -1.30 5.32
CA ALA A 217 18.34 -1.64 4.25
C ALA A 217 18.84 -1.15 2.88
N ALA A 218 19.45 0.04 2.80
CA ALA A 218 20.05 0.56 1.58
C ALA A 218 21.21 -0.32 1.09
N LYS A 219 22.03 -0.85 2.01
CA LYS A 219 23.07 -1.83 1.66
C LYS A 219 22.48 -3.10 1.06
N ASP A 220 21.42 -3.64 1.66
CA ASP A 220 20.72 -4.82 1.14
C ASP A 220 20.12 -4.55 -0.26
N PHE A 221 19.49 -3.39 -0.47
CA PHE A 221 18.95 -3.02 -1.78
C PHE A 221 20.03 -2.79 -2.83
N ARG A 222 21.17 -2.18 -2.46
CA ARG A 222 22.28 -1.98 -3.41
C ARG A 222 22.83 -3.32 -3.87
N GLU A 223 23.16 -4.21 -2.93
CA GLU A 223 23.66 -5.54 -3.28
C GLU A 223 22.60 -6.34 -4.08
N ALA A 224 21.34 -6.24 -3.74
CA ALA A 224 20.24 -6.85 -4.51
C ALA A 224 20.20 -6.33 -5.95
N ALA A 225 20.30 -5.01 -6.14
CA ALA A 225 20.32 -4.39 -7.48
C ALA A 225 21.52 -4.84 -8.34
N ASP A 226 22.66 -5.10 -7.72
CA ASP A 226 23.85 -5.58 -8.41
C ASP A 226 23.76 -7.06 -8.81
N LEU A 227 22.95 -7.84 -8.10
CA LEU A 227 22.79 -9.28 -8.31
C LEU A 227 21.59 -9.66 -9.17
N LEU A 228 20.55 -8.84 -9.17
CA LEU A 228 19.28 -9.13 -9.87
C LEU A 228 19.32 -8.74 -11.35
N PRO A 229 18.67 -9.50 -12.24
CA PRO A 229 18.52 -9.11 -13.63
C PRO A 229 17.66 -7.86 -13.77
N ILE A 230 17.87 -7.08 -14.82
CA ILE A 230 16.99 -5.96 -15.20
C ILE A 230 15.62 -6.51 -15.64
N ASP A 231 15.64 -7.55 -16.45
CA ASP A 231 14.45 -8.21 -17.00
C ASP A 231 14.64 -9.73 -16.93
N TRP A 232 13.78 -10.38 -16.14
CA TRP A 232 13.83 -11.84 -15.98
C TRP A 232 13.63 -12.58 -17.30
N ASP A 233 12.76 -12.10 -18.17
CA ASP A 233 12.46 -12.77 -19.44
C ASP A 233 13.67 -12.74 -20.40
N LYS A 234 14.61 -11.83 -20.18
CA LYS A 234 15.87 -11.75 -20.94
C LYS A 234 17.04 -12.48 -20.26
N SER A 235 16.83 -13.00 -19.05
CA SER A 235 17.84 -13.74 -18.28
C SER A 235 17.79 -15.25 -18.52
N SER A 236 18.85 -15.99 -18.22
CA SER A 236 18.83 -17.45 -18.33
C SER A 236 17.89 -18.07 -17.28
N VAL A 237 17.80 -17.48 -16.10
CA VAL A 237 16.96 -17.95 -14.98
C VAL A 237 15.46 -17.82 -15.25
N GLY A 238 15.05 -16.84 -16.04
CA GLY A 238 13.64 -16.59 -16.38
C GLY A 238 13.11 -17.38 -17.57
N ARG A 239 13.96 -18.08 -18.33
CA ARG A 239 13.55 -18.78 -19.56
C ARG A 239 12.47 -19.83 -19.36
N ASN A 240 12.51 -20.56 -18.25
CA ASN A 240 11.53 -21.62 -17.92
C ASN A 240 10.18 -21.06 -17.50
N THR A 241 10.11 -19.76 -17.19
CA THR A 241 8.92 -19.03 -16.74
C THR A 241 8.61 -17.83 -17.62
N LEU A 242 9.05 -17.87 -18.89
CA LEU A 242 8.89 -16.79 -19.85
C LEU A 242 7.42 -16.32 -19.92
N GLY A 243 7.22 -14.99 -19.85
CA GLY A 243 5.90 -14.37 -19.82
C GLY A 243 5.16 -14.48 -18.48
N LYS A 244 5.77 -15.11 -17.46
CA LYS A 244 5.21 -15.24 -16.10
C LYS A 244 6.05 -14.52 -15.04
N ASN A 245 7.06 -13.78 -15.46
CA ASN A 245 8.02 -13.13 -14.57
C ASN A 245 7.65 -11.70 -14.16
N GLY A 246 6.52 -11.17 -14.60
CA GLY A 246 6.13 -9.78 -14.38
C GLY A 246 5.90 -9.37 -12.91
N PHE A 247 5.80 -10.34 -12.00
CA PHE A 247 5.70 -10.08 -10.55
C PHE A 247 7.03 -10.25 -9.79
N ARG A 248 8.08 -10.69 -10.48
CA ARG A 248 9.37 -10.94 -9.85
C ARG A 248 10.12 -9.63 -9.63
N ILE A 249 10.67 -9.48 -8.43
CA ILE A 249 11.56 -8.37 -8.15
C ILE A 249 12.81 -8.47 -9.02
N ASN A 250 13.28 -7.33 -9.48
CA ASN A 250 14.40 -7.20 -10.40
C ASN A 250 15.30 -6.02 -10.00
N LYS A 251 16.33 -5.73 -10.78
CA LYS A 251 17.25 -4.60 -10.54
C LYS A 251 16.49 -3.28 -10.36
N ILE A 252 15.47 -3.02 -11.18
CA ILE A 252 14.70 -1.77 -11.12
C ILE A 252 13.92 -1.66 -9.80
N THR A 253 13.31 -2.76 -9.36
CA THR A 253 12.63 -2.81 -8.06
C THR A 253 13.60 -2.51 -6.90
N ALA A 254 14.79 -3.09 -6.94
CA ALA A 254 15.81 -2.89 -5.90
C ALA A 254 16.35 -1.45 -5.89
N LEU A 255 16.64 -0.86 -7.05
CA LEU A 255 17.06 0.55 -7.18
C LEU A 255 15.97 1.52 -6.70
N ALA A 256 14.72 1.26 -7.03
CA ALA A 256 13.60 2.10 -6.61
C ALA A 256 13.47 2.12 -5.08
N TYR A 257 13.61 0.96 -4.41
CA TYR A 257 13.58 0.91 -2.95
C TYR A 257 14.88 1.42 -2.30
N LEU A 258 16.01 1.31 -2.97
CA LEU A 258 17.23 2.00 -2.55
C LEU A 258 17.02 3.53 -2.52
N GLY A 259 16.41 4.07 -3.56
CA GLY A 259 16.03 5.48 -3.60
C GLY A 259 15.00 5.84 -2.53
N LYS A 260 13.95 5.02 -2.39
CA LYS A 260 12.84 5.26 -1.45
C LYS A 260 13.30 5.23 0.01
N VAL A 261 14.15 4.29 0.42
CA VAL A 261 14.66 4.21 1.80
C VAL A 261 15.57 5.39 2.13
N ASN A 262 16.40 5.83 1.18
CA ASN A 262 17.24 7.01 1.35
C ASN A 262 16.41 8.31 1.40
N LEU A 263 15.35 8.43 0.57
CA LEU A 263 14.44 9.57 0.64
C LEU A 263 13.71 9.63 1.98
N TRP A 264 13.33 8.47 2.52
CA TRP A 264 12.74 8.38 3.85
C TRP A 264 13.74 8.84 4.92
N ALA A 265 14.98 8.36 4.88
CA ALA A 265 16.04 8.77 5.80
C ALA A 265 16.37 10.28 5.68
N ALA A 266 16.27 10.84 4.47
CA ALA A 266 16.47 12.27 4.23
C ALA A 266 15.33 13.14 4.77
N SER A 267 14.14 12.58 4.95
CA SER A 267 12.92 13.35 5.21
C SER A 267 12.96 14.15 6.51
N PRO A 268 12.20 15.26 6.58
CA PRO A 268 12.11 16.09 7.79
C PRO A 268 11.79 15.32 9.07
N LEU A 269 10.90 14.31 9.01
CA LEU A 269 10.56 13.48 10.17
C LEU A 269 11.79 12.74 10.70
N VAL A 270 12.50 12.02 9.84
CA VAL A 270 13.61 11.17 10.24
C VAL A 270 14.83 12.00 10.65
N LYS A 271 15.14 13.05 9.88
CA LYS A 271 16.22 13.98 10.21
C LYS A 271 16.05 14.63 11.58
N ASN A 272 14.82 14.92 11.97
CA ASN A 272 14.49 15.64 13.20
C ASN A 272 13.98 14.70 14.31
N SER A 273 14.23 13.41 14.20
CA SER A 273 14.00 12.40 15.24
C SER A 273 15.32 12.07 15.96
N ASP A 274 15.29 11.99 17.29
CA ASP A 274 16.45 11.55 18.08
C ASP A 274 16.50 10.00 18.20
N GLU A 275 17.52 9.49 18.90
CA GLU A 275 17.71 8.04 19.18
C GLU A 275 16.58 7.43 20.01
N LYS A 276 15.78 8.23 20.68
CA LYS A 276 14.58 7.81 21.44
C LYS A 276 13.29 8.03 20.65
N MET A 277 13.37 8.33 19.35
CA MET A 277 12.23 8.62 18.48
C MET A 277 11.45 9.90 18.83
N ASN A 278 12.00 10.79 19.68
CA ASN A 278 11.39 12.10 19.89
C ASN A 278 11.57 12.96 18.64
N VAL A 279 10.50 13.61 18.22
CA VAL A 279 10.47 14.42 16.99
C VAL A 279 10.46 15.90 17.36
N ASN A 280 11.37 16.69 16.77
CA ASN A 280 11.30 18.13 16.83
C ASN A 280 10.19 18.66 15.89
N SER A 281 8.98 18.76 16.40
CA SER A 281 7.80 19.23 15.66
C SER A 281 7.88 20.68 15.17
N LYS A 282 8.84 21.47 15.66
CA LYS A 282 9.10 22.84 15.19
C LYS A 282 10.06 22.89 14.02
N ALA A 283 10.60 21.74 13.61
CA ALA A 283 11.45 21.65 12.43
C ALA A 283 10.71 22.10 11.18
N SER A 284 11.47 22.63 10.23
CA SER A 284 10.92 22.99 8.92
C SER A 284 10.49 21.74 8.15
N THR A 285 9.36 21.82 7.48
CA THR A 285 8.87 20.75 6.58
C THR A 285 9.74 20.58 5.33
N TYR A 286 10.71 21.47 5.12
CA TYR A 286 11.71 21.45 4.03
C TYR A 286 13.11 21.09 4.54
N ASP A 287 13.25 20.67 5.79
CA ASP A 287 14.53 20.36 6.43
C ASP A 287 14.98 18.92 6.13
N TYR A 288 15.48 18.71 4.92
CA TYR A 288 15.99 17.40 4.47
C TYR A 288 17.47 17.21 4.83
N ASP A 289 17.83 15.96 5.14
CA ASP A 289 19.25 15.57 5.24
C ASP A 289 19.84 15.43 3.84
N GLN A 290 20.87 16.23 3.57
CA GLN A 290 21.48 16.32 2.23
C GLN A 290 22.22 15.05 1.82
N LYS A 291 22.83 14.32 2.77
CA LYS A 291 23.53 13.06 2.50
C LYS A 291 22.59 12.02 1.92
N TYR A 292 21.46 11.82 2.59
CA TYR A 292 20.49 10.81 2.17
C TYR A 292 19.65 11.29 0.97
N ALA A 293 19.40 12.59 0.84
CA ALA A 293 18.75 13.15 -0.34
C ALA A 293 19.60 12.89 -1.59
N GLN A 294 20.92 13.10 -1.52
CA GLN A 294 21.84 12.78 -2.62
C GLN A 294 21.83 11.29 -2.94
N ALA A 295 21.97 10.42 -1.92
CA ALA A 295 21.94 8.98 -2.13
C ALA A 295 20.61 8.49 -2.75
N SER A 296 19.49 9.13 -2.42
CA SER A 296 18.20 8.86 -3.05
C SER A 296 18.18 9.28 -4.51
N ALA A 297 18.65 10.52 -4.80
CA ALA A 297 18.68 11.05 -6.15
C ALA A 297 19.57 10.20 -7.07
N ASP A 298 20.75 9.78 -6.59
CA ASP A 298 21.66 8.95 -7.37
C ASP A 298 21.05 7.57 -7.70
N ALA A 299 20.45 6.89 -6.73
CA ALA A 299 19.83 5.59 -6.95
C ALA A 299 18.63 5.65 -7.93
N LEU A 300 17.78 6.68 -7.76
CA LEU A 300 16.65 6.89 -8.68
C LEU A 300 17.12 7.41 -10.03
N GLY A 301 18.20 8.18 -10.08
CA GLY A 301 18.85 8.61 -11.32
C GLY A 301 19.39 7.42 -12.13
N GLU A 302 20.07 6.45 -11.49
CA GLU A 302 20.50 5.19 -12.12
C GLU A 302 19.29 4.46 -12.73
N LEU A 303 18.20 4.32 -11.95
CA LEU A 303 16.96 3.70 -12.41
C LEU A 303 16.38 4.40 -13.63
N LEU A 304 16.19 5.73 -13.55
CA LEU A 304 15.56 6.51 -14.62
C LEU A 304 16.42 6.51 -15.89
N THR A 305 17.75 6.51 -15.77
CA THR A 305 18.65 6.39 -16.92
C THR A 305 18.45 5.05 -17.65
N LEU A 306 18.28 3.95 -16.93
CA LEU A 306 17.98 2.65 -17.52
C LEU A 306 16.59 2.64 -18.21
N VAL A 307 15.60 3.31 -17.62
CA VAL A 307 14.25 3.43 -18.19
C VAL A 307 14.27 4.31 -19.46
N GLU A 308 14.82 5.51 -19.38
CA GLU A 308 14.84 6.49 -20.48
C GLU A 308 15.66 6.01 -21.67
N SER A 309 16.70 5.20 -21.44
CA SER A 309 17.48 4.58 -22.51
C SER A 309 16.83 3.32 -23.13
N GLY A 310 15.65 2.91 -22.64
CA GLY A 310 14.93 1.74 -23.15
C GLY A 310 15.57 0.39 -22.80
N GLN A 311 16.43 0.35 -21.80
CA GLN A 311 17.08 -0.89 -21.35
C GLN A 311 16.18 -1.77 -20.48
N THR A 312 15.02 -1.26 -20.06
CA THR A 312 14.06 -1.96 -19.22
C THR A 312 12.76 -2.25 -19.97
N GLN A 313 11.91 -3.08 -19.36
CA GLN A 313 10.53 -3.27 -19.80
C GLN A 313 9.58 -2.15 -19.31
N TYR A 314 10.06 -1.27 -18.44
CA TYR A 314 9.24 -0.26 -17.78
C TYR A 314 9.13 1.03 -18.63
N LYS A 315 7.92 1.55 -18.68
CA LYS A 315 7.58 2.85 -19.27
C LYS A 315 6.30 3.38 -18.63
N LEU A 316 6.10 4.70 -18.64
CA LEU A 316 4.82 5.29 -18.28
C LEU A 316 3.72 4.83 -19.26
N VAL A 317 2.57 4.50 -18.72
CA VAL A 317 1.38 4.15 -19.51
C VAL A 317 0.76 5.44 -20.07
N ASP A 318 0.34 5.42 -21.32
CA ASP A 318 -0.39 6.54 -21.92
C ASP A 318 -1.69 6.80 -21.16
N PHE A 319 -2.11 8.06 -21.04
CA PHE A 319 -3.23 8.41 -20.19
C PHE A 319 -4.56 7.76 -20.61
N GLU A 320 -4.77 7.50 -21.88
CA GLU A 320 -5.94 6.77 -22.37
C GLU A 320 -6.05 5.34 -21.80
N ASN A 321 -4.92 4.75 -21.38
CA ASN A 321 -4.81 3.42 -20.79
C ASN A 321 -4.53 3.48 -19.26
N TYR A 322 -4.71 4.65 -18.63
CA TYR A 322 -4.37 4.86 -17.22
C TYR A 322 -5.10 3.90 -16.27
N SER A 323 -6.34 3.56 -16.58
CA SER A 323 -7.15 2.57 -15.84
C SER A 323 -6.50 1.18 -15.77
N ASP A 324 -5.71 0.82 -16.79
CA ASP A 324 -5.03 -0.49 -16.85
C ASP A 324 -3.96 -0.69 -15.76
N LEU A 325 -3.62 0.37 -15.03
CA LEU A 325 -2.75 0.29 -13.86
C LEU A 325 -3.45 -0.32 -12.66
N PHE A 326 -4.77 -0.19 -12.54
CA PHE A 326 -5.49 -0.36 -11.29
C PHE A 326 -6.47 -1.52 -11.27
N TYR A 327 -6.87 -2.05 -12.42
CA TYR A 327 -7.79 -3.19 -12.43
C TYR A 327 -7.69 -4.04 -13.70
N THR A 328 -8.16 -5.28 -13.58
CA THR A 328 -8.32 -6.22 -14.68
C THR A 328 -9.55 -7.10 -14.44
N TRP A 329 -10.14 -7.64 -15.52
CA TRP A 329 -11.24 -8.60 -15.44
C TRP A 329 -10.77 -10.05 -15.32
N ASN A 330 -9.47 -10.30 -15.29
CA ASN A 330 -8.93 -11.65 -15.36
C ASN A 330 -7.91 -11.89 -14.25
N LYS A 331 -8.24 -12.83 -13.36
CA LYS A 331 -7.33 -13.29 -12.30
C LYS A 331 -6.03 -13.81 -12.91
N ASN A 332 -4.93 -13.54 -12.26
CA ASN A 332 -3.59 -14.00 -12.63
C ASN A 332 -3.04 -13.44 -13.96
N MET A 333 -3.73 -12.51 -14.60
CA MET A 333 -3.15 -11.71 -15.64
C MET A 333 -2.54 -10.45 -15.05
N LEU A 334 -1.36 -10.10 -15.55
CA LEU A 334 -0.86 -8.76 -15.34
C LEU A 334 -1.89 -7.77 -15.91
N PRO A 335 -2.27 -6.73 -15.18
CA PRO A 335 -3.00 -5.63 -15.79
C PRO A 335 -2.28 -5.18 -17.06
N PRO A 336 -2.98 -4.79 -18.11
CA PRO A 336 -2.35 -4.27 -19.33
C PRO A 336 -1.35 -3.13 -19.06
N GLY A 337 -1.56 -2.35 -17.99
CA GLY A 337 -0.65 -1.30 -17.50
C GLY A 337 0.59 -1.78 -16.75
N SER A 338 0.91 -3.07 -16.75
CA SER A 338 2.04 -3.64 -15.99
C SER A 338 3.42 -3.10 -16.36
N THR A 339 3.56 -2.41 -17.48
CA THR A 339 4.80 -1.70 -17.86
C THR A 339 5.14 -0.53 -16.94
N GLU A 340 4.20 0.00 -16.19
CA GLU A 340 4.45 1.05 -15.20
C GLU A 340 4.53 0.50 -13.76
N ASN A 341 3.78 -0.57 -13.46
CA ASN A 341 3.78 -1.19 -12.14
C ASN A 341 5.08 -1.97 -11.89
N ILE A 342 5.84 -1.58 -10.86
CA ILE A 342 7.16 -2.15 -10.52
C ILE A 342 7.03 -3.20 -9.44
N LEU A 343 6.27 -2.92 -8.37
CA LEU A 343 6.05 -3.84 -7.26
C LEU A 343 4.60 -3.81 -6.81
N ARG A 344 3.99 -4.98 -6.69
CA ARG A 344 2.66 -5.17 -6.13
C ARG A 344 2.60 -6.46 -5.30
N ALA A 345 1.64 -6.56 -4.40
CA ALA A 345 1.33 -7.82 -3.74
C ALA A 345 0.73 -8.82 -4.73
N ILE A 346 0.96 -10.10 -4.50
CA ILE A 346 0.31 -11.15 -5.28
C ILE A 346 -1.12 -11.31 -4.74
N ALA A 347 -2.11 -11.08 -5.58
CA ALA A 347 -3.51 -11.31 -5.23
C ALA A 347 -3.76 -12.79 -4.89
N ALA A 348 -4.08 -13.07 -3.64
CA ALA A 348 -4.13 -14.44 -3.14
C ALA A 348 -5.39 -15.20 -3.58
N ASP A 349 -6.59 -14.62 -3.48
CA ASP A 349 -7.84 -15.29 -3.85
C ASP A 349 -8.93 -14.36 -4.35
N ALA A 350 -9.70 -14.83 -5.35
CA ALA A 350 -10.65 -14.03 -6.09
C ALA A 350 -11.85 -13.54 -5.28
N TRP A 351 -12.33 -14.33 -4.36
CA TRP A 351 -13.59 -14.04 -3.68
C TRP A 351 -13.47 -13.05 -2.53
N GLN A 352 -12.31 -12.97 -1.93
CA GLN A 352 -12.01 -12.05 -0.82
C GLN A 352 -11.19 -10.86 -1.27
N ASN A 353 -10.84 -10.83 -2.53
CA ASN A 353 -10.09 -9.73 -3.11
C ASN A 353 -11.00 -8.60 -3.52
N SER A 354 -10.66 -7.51 -3.04
CA SER A 354 -10.70 -6.13 -3.54
C SER A 354 -11.92 -5.67 -4.35
N HIS A 355 -12.45 -6.45 -5.30
CA HIS A 355 -13.58 -5.99 -6.09
C HIS A 355 -14.80 -5.68 -5.23
N TYR A 356 -15.19 -6.57 -4.33
CA TYR A 356 -16.29 -6.31 -3.40
C TYR A 356 -15.91 -5.22 -2.38
N GLY A 357 -14.69 -5.27 -1.87
CA GLY A 357 -14.17 -4.28 -0.94
C GLY A 357 -14.17 -2.88 -1.53
N VAL A 358 -13.57 -2.70 -2.70
CA VAL A 358 -13.50 -1.36 -3.31
C VAL A 358 -14.86 -0.86 -3.74
N PHE A 359 -15.70 -1.69 -4.30
CA PHE A 359 -17.07 -1.29 -4.61
C PHE A 359 -17.85 -0.85 -3.38
N THR A 360 -17.72 -1.58 -2.26
CA THR A 360 -18.42 -1.24 -1.02
C THR A 360 -17.75 -0.14 -0.23
N GLU A 361 -16.43 0.03 -0.37
CA GLU A 361 -15.71 1.08 0.36
C GLU A 361 -15.81 2.46 -0.31
N PHE A 362 -15.74 2.53 -1.64
CA PHE A 362 -15.63 3.79 -2.37
C PHE A 362 -16.87 4.14 -3.21
N GLY A 363 -17.70 3.17 -3.55
CA GLY A 363 -18.95 3.41 -4.25
C GLY A 363 -20.13 3.40 -3.28
N GLY A 364 -21.04 4.33 -3.39
CA GLY A 364 -22.28 4.34 -2.64
C GLY A 364 -23.32 3.35 -3.17
N GLN A 365 -24.55 3.46 -2.68
CA GLN A 365 -25.69 2.63 -3.13
C GLN A 365 -25.85 2.64 -4.64
N ILE A 366 -25.56 3.78 -5.27
CA ILE A 366 -25.65 3.96 -6.71
C ILE A 366 -24.71 3.02 -7.50
N LEU A 367 -23.55 2.66 -6.94
CA LEU A 367 -22.61 1.75 -7.59
C LEU A 367 -22.78 0.31 -7.13
N THR A 368 -23.05 0.09 -5.87
CA THR A 368 -22.90 -1.22 -5.23
C THR A 368 -24.22 -1.80 -4.68
N GLY A 369 -25.24 -1.00 -4.51
CA GLY A 369 -26.45 -1.36 -3.75
C GLY A 369 -26.20 -1.48 -2.24
N GLY A 370 -25.04 -1.01 -1.76
CA GLY A 370 -24.57 -1.09 -0.36
C GLY A 370 -24.29 0.27 0.26
N GLN A 371 -23.23 0.37 1.04
CA GLN A 371 -22.80 1.59 1.74
C GLN A 371 -21.46 2.06 1.21
N ALA A 372 -21.25 3.37 1.09
CA ALA A 372 -19.95 3.96 0.85
C ALA A 372 -19.22 4.13 2.20
N PHE A 373 -18.24 3.27 2.48
CA PHE A 373 -17.48 3.35 3.72
C PHE A 373 -16.36 4.39 3.67
N SER A 374 -15.76 4.62 2.51
CA SER A 374 -14.66 5.56 2.29
C SER A 374 -14.99 6.47 1.12
N GLN A 375 -14.87 7.79 1.31
CA GLN A 375 -15.27 8.79 0.35
C GLN A 375 -14.17 9.82 0.16
N PRO A 376 -13.85 10.26 -1.07
CA PRO A 376 -12.89 11.34 -1.30
C PRO A 376 -13.32 12.60 -0.57
N THR A 377 -12.43 13.24 0.16
CA THR A 377 -12.70 14.51 0.85
C THR A 377 -12.67 15.68 -0.14
N ALA A 378 -13.46 16.72 0.10
CA ALA A 378 -13.51 17.87 -0.80
C ALA A 378 -12.18 18.63 -0.85
N ASN A 379 -11.54 18.86 0.31
CA ASN A 379 -10.23 19.49 0.36
C ASN A 379 -9.15 18.73 -0.40
N TYR A 380 -9.24 17.38 -0.44
CA TYR A 380 -8.31 16.59 -1.24
C TYR A 380 -8.62 16.66 -2.74
N VAL A 381 -9.89 16.53 -3.12
CA VAL A 381 -10.32 16.67 -4.52
C VAL A 381 -9.90 18.01 -5.13
N ASN A 382 -9.76 19.04 -4.30
CA ASN A 382 -9.29 20.35 -4.76
C ASN A 382 -7.79 20.40 -5.13
N TYR A 383 -6.98 19.38 -4.75
CA TYR A 383 -5.60 19.24 -5.27
C TYR A 383 -5.57 18.93 -6.77
N TYR A 384 -6.61 18.30 -7.34
CA TYR A 384 -6.80 18.18 -8.78
C TYR A 384 -7.10 19.56 -9.38
N GLY A 385 -6.13 20.38 -9.57
CA GLY A 385 -6.27 21.75 -10.06
C GLY A 385 -6.96 21.86 -11.43
N MET A 386 -6.57 22.82 -12.20
CA MET A 386 -7.05 23.06 -13.56
C MET A 386 -6.13 22.39 -14.60
N ALA A 387 -6.61 22.14 -15.80
CA ALA A 387 -5.83 21.57 -16.92
C ALA A 387 -4.62 22.45 -17.31
N ASN A 388 -4.68 23.75 -17.02
CA ASN A 388 -3.53 24.66 -17.16
C ASN A 388 -2.45 24.46 -16.09
N GLY A 389 -2.57 23.47 -15.23
CA GLY A 389 -1.60 23.09 -14.21
C GLY A 389 -1.67 23.89 -12.91
N LEU A 390 -2.53 24.89 -12.81
CA LEU A 390 -2.63 25.75 -11.63
C LEU A 390 -3.58 25.18 -10.57
N PRO A 391 -3.29 25.39 -9.27
CA PRO A 391 -4.22 25.09 -8.18
C PRO A 391 -5.51 25.91 -8.30
N LEU A 392 -6.65 25.38 -7.80
CA LEU A 392 -7.95 26.07 -7.90
C LEU A 392 -7.96 27.47 -7.28
N ASN A 393 -7.25 27.65 -6.19
CA ASN A 393 -7.17 28.92 -5.46
C ASN A 393 -6.15 29.92 -6.05
N ASP A 394 -5.46 29.55 -7.12
CA ASP A 394 -4.55 30.46 -7.80
C ASP A 394 -5.37 31.48 -8.62
N PRO A 395 -5.11 32.81 -8.50
CA PRO A 395 -5.86 33.82 -9.22
C PRO A 395 -5.83 33.69 -10.75
N GLU A 396 -4.81 33.03 -11.30
CA GLU A 396 -4.64 32.81 -12.74
C GLU A 396 -5.18 31.45 -13.19
N SER A 397 -5.74 30.66 -12.27
CA SER A 397 -6.22 29.30 -12.57
C SER A 397 -7.40 29.26 -13.56
N GLY A 398 -8.20 30.31 -13.59
CA GLY A 398 -9.45 30.35 -14.35
C GLY A 398 -10.59 29.54 -13.72
N PHE A 399 -10.42 29.09 -12.47
CA PHE A 399 -11.48 28.35 -11.77
C PHE A 399 -12.74 29.21 -11.59
N ASP A 400 -13.88 28.67 -12.05
CA ASP A 400 -15.19 29.29 -11.89
C ASP A 400 -16.04 28.46 -10.90
N PRO A 401 -16.34 29.00 -9.70
CA PRO A 401 -17.14 28.30 -8.71
C PRO A 401 -18.62 28.09 -9.13
N THR A 402 -19.08 28.71 -10.23
CA THR A 402 -20.39 28.45 -10.82
C THR A 402 -20.40 27.30 -11.82
N HIS A 403 -19.22 26.91 -12.33
CA HIS A 403 -19.00 25.75 -13.18
C HIS A 403 -17.76 24.97 -12.67
N PRO A 404 -17.80 24.42 -11.46
CA PRO A 404 -16.60 24.02 -10.72
C PRO A 404 -15.90 22.78 -11.29
N TRP A 405 -16.53 22.08 -12.21
CA TRP A 405 -15.97 20.87 -12.84
C TRP A 405 -15.44 21.10 -14.25
N LYS A 406 -15.56 22.33 -14.75
CA LYS A 406 -15.08 22.70 -16.08
C LYS A 406 -13.55 22.88 -16.07
N ASP A 407 -12.91 22.44 -17.17
CA ASP A 407 -11.47 22.62 -17.45
C ASP A 407 -10.53 22.14 -16.30
N ARG A 408 -10.96 21.12 -15.53
CA ARG A 408 -10.14 20.51 -14.47
C ARG A 408 -9.03 19.65 -15.04
N ASP A 409 -8.05 19.31 -14.19
CA ASP A 409 -7.04 18.31 -14.46
C ASP A 409 -7.72 17.03 -15.04
N PRO A 410 -7.25 16.46 -16.15
CA PRO A 410 -7.87 15.27 -16.74
C PRO A 410 -8.00 14.08 -15.78
N ARG A 411 -7.08 13.95 -14.82
CA ARG A 411 -7.14 12.90 -13.78
C ARG A 411 -8.34 13.08 -12.85
N PHE A 412 -8.84 14.30 -12.65
CA PHE A 412 -10.08 14.52 -11.90
C PHE A 412 -11.26 13.77 -12.53
N TYR A 413 -11.42 13.87 -13.85
CA TYR A 413 -12.52 13.19 -14.56
C TYR A 413 -12.36 11.67 -14.58
N HIS A 414 -11.13 11.18 -14.48
CA HIS A 414 -10.85 9.75 -14.42
C HIS A 414 -11.08 9.17 -13.03
N ASP A 415 -10.64 9.88 -11.99
CA ASP A 415 -10.55 9.33 -10.63
C ASP A 415 -11.79 9.61 -9.79
N ILE A 416 -12.54 10.69 -10.08
CA ILE A 416 -13.56 11.23 -9.20
C ILE A 416 -14.94 11.19 -9.86
N VAL A 417 -15.94 10.66 -9.14
CA VAL A 417 -17.36 10.84 -9.48
C VAL A 417 -17.81 12.15 -8.87
N TYR A 418 -18.15 13.11 -9.71
CA TYR A 418 -18.72 14.40 -9.33
C TYR A 418 -20.19 14.50 -9.73
N ASP A 419 -20.88 15.55 -9.31
CA ASP A 419 -22.31 15.73 -9.55
C ASP A 419 -22.68 15.70 -11.04
N GLY A 420 -23.70 14.91 -11.38
CA GLY A 420 -24.23 14.80 -12.74
C GLY A 420 -23.55 13.75 -13.63
N VAL A 421 -22.47 13.13 -13.20
CA VAL A 421 -21.86 12.00 -13.93
C VAL A 421 -22.84 10.83 -14.00
N LYS A 422 -23.01 10.24 -15.19
CA LYS A 422 -23.81 9.03 -15.36
C LYS A 422 -23.04 7.83 -14.80
N VAL A 423 -23.67 7.06 -13.91
CA VAL A 423 -23.03 5.95 -13.20
C VAL A 423 -23.79 4.62 -13.33
N VAL A 424 -25.04 4.67 -13.80
CA VAL A 424 -25.86 3.50 -14.13
C VAL A 424 -26.41 3.65 -15.54
N GLU A 425 -26.32 2.60 -16.38
CA GLU A 425 -26.69 2.71 -17.80
C GLU A 425 -28.20 2.70 -17.99
N GLY A 426 -28.92 1.73 -17.42
CA GLY A 426 -30.32 1.63 -17.75
C GLY A 426 -31.26 0.83 -16.83
N THR A 427 -30.79 0.27 -15.73
CA THR A 427 -31.61 -0.65 -14.91
C THR A 427 -32.32 0.01 -13.72
N ILE A 428 -32.02 1.28 -13.41
CA ILE A 428 -32.59 2.00 -12.27
C ILE A 428 -33.60 3.04 -12.73
N GLU A 429 -34.72 3.16 -11.99
CA GLU A 429 -35.78 4.15 -12.24
C GLU A 429 -36.08 4.96 -10.95
N PRO A 430 -36.44 6.23 -11.04
CA PRO A 430 -36.53 7.05 -12.26
C PRO A 430 -35.13 7.30 -12.89
N GLU A 431 -35.12 7.71 -14.16
CA GLU A 431 -33.88 7.95 -14.93
C GLU A 431 -32.92 8.90 -14.23
N ASP A 432 -33.41 9.91 -13.53
CA ASP A 432 -32.57 10.85 -12.77
C ASP A 432 -31.65 10.14 -11.76
N ASN A 433 -32.02 8.98 -11.25
CA ASN A 433 -31.25 8.19 -10.32
C ASN A 433 -30.07 7.44 -11.00
N ARG A 434 -29.95 7.49 -12.32
CA ARG A 434 -28.78 6.96 -13.06
C ARG A 434 -27.59 7.89 -13.04
N TYR A 435 -27.76 9.11 -12.53
CA TYR A 435 -26.73 10.14 -12.44
C TYR A 435 -26.37 10.39 -10.97
N ALA A 436 -25.09 10.69 -10.74
CA ALA A 436 -24.58 11.02 -9.42
C ALA A 436 -25.17 12.36 -8.92
N ASN A 437 -26.30 12.31 -8.23
CA ASN A 437 -26.98 13.47 -7.65
C ASN A 437 -26.32 13.84 -6.30
N LEU A 438 -25.15 14.48 -6.35
CA LEU A 438 -24.27 14.76 -5.22
C LEU A 438 -24.35 16.18 -4.68
N TYR A 439 -25.27 17.01 -5.21
CA TYR A 439 -25.55 18.34 -4.67
C TYR A 439 -26.23 18.25 -3.29
N THR A 440 -26.13 19.27 -2.47
CA THR A 440 -26.74 19.32 -1.13
C THR A 440 -28.26 19.11 -1.23
N GLY A 441 -28.74 18.02 -0.64
CA GLY A 441 -30.15 17.57 -0.78
C GLY A 441 -30.40 16.66 -2.00
N GLY A 442 -29.39 16.27 -2.74
CA GLY A 442 -29.48 15.29 -3.84
C GLY A 442 -29.73 13.87 -3.35
N THR A 443 -30.22 13.01 -4.24
CA THR A 443 -30.59 11.60 -3.91
C THR A 443 -29.42 10.78 -3.31
N TYR A 444 -28.20 11.07 -3.70
CA TYR A 444 -27.01 10.34 -3.25
C TYR A 444 -26.10 11.18 -2.35
N ARG A 445 -26.71 12.07 -1.57
CA ARG A 445 -26.02 13.03 -0.69
C ARG A 445 -26.59 12.96 0.73
N ASP A 446 -25.70 12.98 1.73
CA ASP A 446 -26.03 13.13 3.16
C ASP A 446 -26.71 11.92 3.85
N ASP A 447 -27.04 10.84 3.15
CA ASP A 447 -27.45 9.59 3.77
C ASP A 447 -26.23 8.82 4.30
N ILE A 448 -26.43 7.95 5.29
CA ILE A 448 -25.37 7.09 5.85
C ILE A 448 -24.78 6.13 4.82
N ASN A 449 -25.54 5.80 3.80
CA ASN A 449 -25.15 4.88 2.73
C ASN A 449 -24.60 5.60 1.49
N GLU A 450 -24.58 6.93 1.51
CA GLU A 450 -24.28 7.76 0.36
C GLU A 450 -23.14 8.75 0.65
N SER A 451 -22.88 9.67 -0.28
CA SER A 451 -21.77 10.62 -0.12
C SER A 451 -22.04 11.67 0.97
N ARG A 452 -21.14 11.76 1.92
CA ARG A 452 -21.09 12.87 2.90
C ARG A 452 -20.13 13.98 2.48
N THR A 453 -19.33 13.73 1.44
CA THR A 453 -18.29 14.67 0.99
C THR A 453 -18.67 15.41 -0.29
N GLY A 454 -19.68 14.92 -1.03
CA GLY A 454 -20.05 15.43 -2.34
C GLY A 454 -19.35 14.73 -3.51
N TYR A 455 -18.59 13.65 -3.24
CA TYR A 455 -17.85 12.89 -4.24
C TYR A 455 -17.92 11.38 -3.98
N PHE A 456 -17.69 10.58 -5.07
CA PHE A 456 -17.31 9.17 -4.99
C PHE A 456 -16.03 8.94 -5.78
N LEU A 457 -15.45 7.73 -5.69
CA LEU A 457 -14.20 7.37 -6.33
C LEU A 457 -14.42 6.45 -7.52
N TYR A 458 -13.70 6.73 -8.64
CA TYR A 458 -13.67 5.87 -9.83
C TYR A 458 -12.30 5.30 -10.16
N LYS A 459 -11.22 5.75 -9.55
CA LYS A 459 -9.85 5.38 -9.93
C LYS A 459 -9.63 3.86 -10.07
N PHE A 460 -10.27 3.06 -9.22
CA PHE A 460 -10.12 1.61 -9.18
C PHE A 460 -11.31 0.85 -9.76
N ILE A 461 -12.25 1.55 -10.36
CA ILE A 461 -13.50 0.97 -10.84
C ILE A 461 -13.71 1.41 -12.29
N PRO A 462 -14.01 0.50 -13.24
CA PRO A 462 -14.35 0.90 -14.59
C PRO A 462 -15.54 1.85 -14.63
N MET A 463 -15.47 2.85 -15.50
CA MET A 463 -16.60 3.77 -15.73
C MET A 463 -17.86 2.96 -16.03
N LEU A 464 -19.00 3.32 -15.41
CA LEU A 464 -20.29 2.64 -15.50
C LEU A 464 -20.32 1.21 -14.90
N ALA A 465 -19.25 0.75 -14.24
CA ALA A 465 -19.32 -0.49 -13.49
C ALA A 465 -20.20 -0.30 -12.24
N ASN A 466 -21.29 -1.04 -12.16
CA ASN A 466 -22.21 -0.97 -11.05
C ASN A 466 -22.97 -2.30 -10.88
N ASN A 467 -23.55 -2.50 -9.70
CA ASN A 467 -24.27 -3.72 -9.37
C ASN A 467 -25.62 -3.86 -10.10
N TYR A 468 -26.23 -2.74 -10.50
CA TYR A 468 -27.56 -2.74 -11.12
C TYR A 468 -27.53 -3.28 -12.55
N ASP A 469 -26.60 -2.79 -13.38
CA ASP A 469 -26.45 -3.23 -14.77
C ASP A 469 -25.69 -4.54 -14.91
N MET A 470 -24.69 -4.76 -14.05
CA MET A 470 -23.75 -5.87 -14.18
C MET A 470 -24.14 -7.08 -13.34
N GLY A 471 -25.03 -6.95 -12.35
CA GLY A 471 -25.34 -7.99 -11.40
C GLY A 471 -24.06 -8.52 -10.74
N SER A 472 -23.90 -9.84 -10.65
CA SER A 472 -22.70 -10.45 -10.07
C SER A 472 -21.43 -10.40 -10.94
N THR A 473 -21.51 -9.81 -12.14
CA THR A 473 -20.36 -9.75 -13.06
C THR A 473 -19.24 -8.86 -12.52
N TYR A 474 -19.57 -7.83 -11.75
CA TYR A 474 -18.60 -6.98 -11.06
C TYR A 474 -17.68 -7.79 -10.11
N MET A 475 -18.13 -8.94 -9.63
CA MET A 475 -17.32 -9.84 -8.79
C MET A 475 -16.13 -10.46 -9.51
N LYS A 476 -15.98 -10.24 -10.82
CA LYS A 476 -14.83 -10.67 -11.61
C LYS A 476 -13.78 -9.60 -11.79
N LEU A 477 -14.01 -8.40 -11.28
CA LEU A 477 -13.06 -7.30 -11.31
C LEU A 477 -11.94 -7.55 -10.29
N TYR A 478 -10.71 -7.51 -10.73
CA TYR A 478 -9.52 -7.59 -9.88
C TYR A 478 -8.88 -6.22 -9.80
N ILE A 479 -8.71 -5.72 -8.60
CA ILE A 479 -8.12 -4.42 -8.34
C ILE A 479 -6.67 -4.62 -7.92
N ASP A 480 -5.81 -3.78 -8.45
CA ASP A 480 -4.39 -3.75 -8.17
C ASP A 480 -4.04 -2.39 -7.55
N VAL A 481 -3.50 -2.41 -6.34
CA VAL A 481 -2.93 -1.23 -5.70
C VAL A 481 -1.42 -1.47 -5.60
N PRO A 482 -0.63 -0.82 -6.48
CA PRO A 482 0.81 -1.05 -6.50
C PRO A 482 1.48 -0.48 -5.26
N TYR A 483 2.44 -1.22 -4.69
CA TYR A 483 3.37 -0.67 -3.71
C TYR A 483 4.32 0.35 -4.31
N LEU A 484 4.59 0.20 -5.60
CA LEU A 484 5.50 1.06 -6.34
C LEU A 484 5.20 0.99 -7.84
N ARG A 485 5.09 2.15 -8.48
CA ARG A 485 5.03 2.29 -9.93
C ARG A 485 5.98 3.36 -10.42
N LEU A 486 6.26 3.39 -11.71
CA LEU A 486 7.29 4.25 -12.30
C LEU A 486 7.03 5.74 -12.04
N ALA A 487 5.78 6.19 -12.03
CA ALA A 487 5.45 7.57 -11.70
C ALA A 487 5.91 7.96 -10.28
N ASP A 488 5.81 7.06 -9.28
CA ASP A 488 6.37 7.30 -7.94
C ASP A 488 7.89 7.49 -8.00
N CYS A 489 8.59 6.72 -8.85
CA CYS A 489 10.04 6.87 -9.03
C CYS A 489 10.42 8.24 -9.58
N TYR A 490 9.72 8.76 -10.59
CA TYR A 490 9.95 10.12 -11.12
C TYR A 490 9.71 11.18 -10.04
N LEU A 491 8.62 11.07 -9.29
CA LEU A 491 8.27 12.05 -8.26
C LEU A 491 9.20 11.97 -7.04
N MET A 492 9.68 10.79 -6.66
CA MET A 492 10.69 10.63 -5.61
C MET A 492 12.05 11.20 -6.06
N TYR A 493 12.45 10.97 -7.30
CA TYR A 493 13.65 11.59 -7.88
C TYR A 493 13.56 13.12 -7.86
N ALA A 494 12.44 13.65 -8.33
CA ALA A 494 12.19 15.09 -8.31
C ALA A 494 12.27 15.67 -6.89
N GLU A 495 11.71 14.97 -5.90
CA GLU A 495 11.75 15.40 -4.50
C GLU A 495 13.19 15.40 -3.94
N ALA A 496 13.94 14.33 -4.20
CA ALA A 496 15.33 14.23 -3.76
C ALA A 496 16.20 15.34 -4.38
N CYS A 497 16.13 15.54 -5.69
CA CYS A 497 16.83 16.60 -6.40
C CYS A 497 16.40 18.00 -5.92
N ALA A 498 15.10 18.22 -5.73
CA ALA A 498 14.59 19.48 -5.19
C ALA A 498 15.08 19.74 -3.77
N ALA A 499 15.18 18.71 -2.94
CA ALA A 499 15.74 18.81 -1.59
C ALA A 499 17.21 19.20 -1.58
N ILE A 500 17.99 18.80 -2.59
CA ILE A 500 19.40 19.16 -2.75
C ILE A 500 19.52 20.61 -3.22
N GLY A 501 19.03 20.93 -4.40
CA GLY A 501 19.34 22.20 -5.05
C GLY A 501 18.15 22.94 -5.70
N GLY A 502 16.92 22.39 -5.67
CA GLY A 502 15.74 23.01 -6.26
C GLY A 502 15.37 22.43 -7.64
N PRO A 503 14.49 23.09 -8.39
CA PRO A 503 13.85 22.55 -9.60
C PRO A 503 14.81 22.22 -10.74
N SER A 504 15.93 22.92 -10.88
CA SER A 504 16.93 22.71 -11.94
C SER A 504 18.01 21.68 -11.59
N THR A 505 17.91 21.02 -10.44
CA THR A 505 18.88 20.03 -10.00
C THR A 505 18.67 18.70 -10.71
N SER A 506 19.76 18.09 -11.18
CA SER A 506 19.87 16.74 -11.70
C SER A 506 21.05 16.02 -11.03
N THR A 507 21.30 14.76 -11.35
CA THR A 507 22.45 13.98 -10.87
C THR A 507 23.46 13.74 -11.99
N GLU A 508 24.64 13.24 -11.65
CA GLU A 508 25.61 12.79 -12.68
C GLU A 508 25.07 11.63 -13.50
N GLU A 509 24.30 10.74 -12.88
CA GLU A 509 23.75 9.54 -13.50
C GLU A 509 22.54 9.82 -14.39
N CYS A 510 21.79 10.91 -14.14
CA CYS A 510 20.55 11.24 -14.85
C CYS A 510 20.47 12.73 -15.16
N SER A 511 20.35 13.06 -16.44
CA SER A 511 20.26 14.45 -16.90
C SER A 511 18.90 15.10 -16.69
N LEU A 512 17.85 14.34 -16.33
CA LEU A 512 16.55 14.91 -16.00
C LEU A 512 16.68 15.81 -14.76
N THR A 513 16.20 17.04 -14.84
CA THR A 513 16.06 17.88 -13.66
C THR A 513 14.86 17.48 -12.81
N ALA A 514 14.79 17.95 -11.57
CA ALA A 514 13.59 17.78 -10.75
C ALA A 514 12.33 18.28 -11.46
N LEU A 515 12.42 19.40 -12.16
CA LEU A 515 11.33 19.98 -12.93
C LEU A 515 10.93 19.09 -14.12
N ASP A 516 11.90 18.57 -14.87
CA ASP A 516 11.63 17.67 -16.00
C ASP A 516 10.88 16.41 -15.56
N ALA A 517 11.28 15.84 -14.42
CA ALA A 517 10.64 14.64 -13.88
C ALA A 517 9.17 14.89 -13.50
N VAL A 518 8.85 16.03 -12.89
CA VAL A 518 7.45 16.42 -12.60
C VAL A 518 6.68 16.68 -13.88
N ASN A 519 7.26 17.44 -14.81
CA ASN A 519 6.59 17.79 -16.07
C ASN A 519 6.28 16.55 -16.93
N LYS A 520 7.12 15.53 -16.87
CA LYS A 520 6.88 14.26 -17.56
C LYS A 520 5.58 13.59 -17.10
N ILE A 521 5.28 13.63 -15.82
CA ILE A 521 4.04 13.10 -15.26
C ILE A 521 2.84 13.96 -15.69
N ARG A 522 2.97 15.29 -15.65
CA ARG A 522 1.93 16.22 -16.09
C ARG A 522 1.60 16.08 -17.56
N GLN A 523 2.62 16.05 -18.40
CA GLN A 523 2.48 15.90 -19.85
C GLN A 523 1.78 14.58 -20.21
N ARG A 524 2.12 13.46 -19.53
CA ARG A 524 1.41 12.19 -19.68
C ARG A 524 -0.08 12.33 -19.41
N ALA A 525 -0.46 13.12 -18.39
CA ALA A 525 -1.84 13.35 -17.99
C ALA A 525 -2.56 14.44 -18.83
N GLY A 526 -1.87 15.12 -19.72
CA GLY A 526 -2.43 16.22 -20.50
C GLY A 526 -2.56 17.52 -19.70
N VAL A 527 -1.77 17.69 -18.64
CA VAL A 527 -1.71 18.89 -17.79
C VAL A 527 -0.52 19.75 -18.21
N ALA A 528 -0.67 21.06 -18.17
CA ALA A 528 0.41 21.97 -18.48
C ALA A 528 1.58 21.85 -17.48
N ASP A 529 2.78 22.20 -17.94
CA ASP A 529 4.00 22.19 -17.14
C ASP A 529 3.89 23.05 -15.89
N VAL A 530 4.74 22.80 -14.91
CA VAL A 530 4.80 23.59 -13.68
C VAL A 530 5.10 25.05 -14.02
N ALA A 531 4.20 25.95 -13.60
CA ALA A 531 4.31 27.36 -13.93
C ALA A 531 5.56 28.02 -13.32
N ALA A 532 6.18 28.95 -14.06
CA ALA A 532 7.42 29.62 -13.68
C ALA A 532 7.39 30.27 -12.29
N LYS A 533 6.21 30.73 -11.83
CA LYS A 533 6.04 31.31 -10.48
C LYS A 533 6.32 30.32 -9.34
N PHE A 534 6.19 29.01 -9.58
CA PHE A 534 6.52 27.96 -8.61
C PHE A 534 7.96 27.48 -8.72
N THR A 535 8.61 27.65 -9.88
CA THR A 535 10.00 27.21 -10.09
C THR A 535 11.05 28.24 -9.68
N SER A 536 10.64 29.47 -9.35
CA SER A 536 11.52 30.55 -8.91
C SER A 536 11.99 30.42 -7.45
N ASP A 537 11.36 29.56 -6.67
CA ASP A 537 11.64 29.33 -5.26
C ASP A 537 11.61 27.81 -4.96
N LYS A 538 12.64 27.33 -4.26
CA LYS A 538 12.80 25.90 -3.93
C LYS A 538 11.62 25.33 -3.14
N ASN A 539 11.11 26.08 -2.17
CA ASN A 539 10.03 25.62 -1.30
C ASN A 539 8.69 25.65 -2.03
N LYS A 540 8.44 26.68 -2.85
CA LYS A 540 7.24 26.72 -3.72
C LYS A 540 7.23 25.56 -4.70
N PHE A 541 8.38 25.21 -5.28
CA PHE A 541 8.49 24.06 -6.14
C PHE A 541 8.22 22.75 -5.38
N MET A 542 8.75 22.62 -4.15
CA MET A 542 8.51 21.46 -3.30
C MET A 542 7.02 21.32 -2.96
N ASP A 543 6.31 22.41 -2.69
CA ASP A 543 4.87 22.37 -2.42
C ASP A 543 4.07 21.94 -3.66
N GLU A 544 4.47 22.43 -4.83
CA GLU A 544 3.84 22.05 -6.09
C GLU A 544 4.12 20.58 -6.46
N LEU A 545 5.34 20.09 -6.19
CA LEU A 545 5.68 18.67 -6.31
C LEU A 545 4.85 17.80 -5.36
N ARG A 546 4.66 18.24 -4.11
CA ARG A 546 3.80 17.54 -3.13
C ARG A 546 2.35 17.49 -3.58
N ARG A 547 1.86 18.58 -4.23
CA ARG A 547 0.54 18.58 -4.86
C ARG A 547 0.48 17.61 -6.03
N GLU A 548 1.50 17.57 -6.88
CA GLU A 548 1.57 16.61 -7.99
C GLU A 548 1.56 15.16 -7.48
N ARG A 549 2.32 14.85 -6.42
CA ARG A 549 2.25 13.53 -5.77
C ARG A 549 0.86 13.22 -5.24
N ALA A 550 0.18 14.18 -4.62
CA ALA A 550 -1.17 13.99 -4.12
C ALA A 550 -2.15 13.62 -5.23
N VAL A 551 -2.03 14.25 -6.40
CA VAL A 551 -2.92 13.99 -7.56
C VAL A 551 -2.54 12.68 -8.24
N GLU A 552 -1.28 12.50 -8.60
CA GLU A 552 -0.82 11.35 -9.38
C GLU A 552 -0.98 10.04 -8.61
N LEU A 553 -0.60 10.03 -7.33
CA LEU A 553 -0.61 8.85 -6.47
C LEU A 553 -1.82 8.81 -5.51
N SER A 554 -2.88 9.57 -5.86
CA SER A 554 -4.10 9.65 -5.06
C SER A 554 -4.67 8.27 -4.78
N PHE A 555 -5.09 8.05 -3.54
CA PHE A 555 -5.75 6.82 -3.09
C PHE A 555 -4.93 5.53 -3.22
N GLU A 556 -3.61 5.61 -3.48
CA GLU A 556 -2.73 4.44 -3.64
C GLU A 556 -1.97 4.06 -2.35
N GLY A 557 -2.35 4.62 -1.19
CA GLY A 557 -1.76 4.27 0.11
C GLY A 557 -0.42 4.95 0.41
N HIS A 558 -0.02 5.99 -0.33
CA HIS A 558 1.22 6.73 -0.10
C HIS A 558 1.06 7.90 0.87
N ARG A 559 -0.11 8.50 0.90
CA ARG A 559 -0.37 9.82 1.47
C ARG A 559 -0.09 9.91 2.97
N PHE A 560 -0.51 8.93 3.77
CA PHE A 560 -0.27 8.93 5.21
C PHE A 560 1.22 9.00 5.55
N ASN A 561 2.03 8.19 4.86
CA ASN A 561 3.47 8.19 5.03
C ASN A 561 4.11 9.48 4.52
N ASP A 562 3.63 10.04 3.42
CA ASP A 562 4.09 11.31 2.88
C ASP A 562 3.84 12.47 3.85
N LEU A 563 2.62 12.58 4.39
CA LEU A 563 2.28 13.63 5.38
C LEU A 563 3.12 13.51 6.66
N ARG A 564 3.40 12.27 7.11
CA ARG A 564 4.24 12.04 8.29
C ARG A 564 5.69 12.44 8.02
N ARG A 565 6.31 11.91 6.96
CA ARG A 565 7.71 12.17 6.66
C ARG A 565 8.00 13.64 6.36
N TRP A 566 6.99 14.40 5.90
CA TRP A 566 7.09 15.84 5.68
C TRP A 566 6.76 16.69 6.92
N LEU A 567 6.40 16.09 8.06
CA LEU A 567 5.92 16.78 9.26
C LEU A 567 4.67 17.66 8.99
N LEU A 568 3.72 17.13 8.21
CA LEU A 568 2.49 17.82 7.83
C LEU A 568 1.24 17.22 8.47
N LEU A 569 1.31 16.01 9.02
CA LEU A 569 0.14 15.25 9.49
C LEU A 569 -0.76 16.01 10.48
N ASP A 570 -0.16 16.80 11.37
CA ASP A 570 -0.84 17.57 12.42
C ASP A 570 -1.17 19.00 12.04
N LYS A 571 -0.92 19.40 10.78
CA LYS A 571 -1.06 20.80 10.31
C LYS A 571 -2.26 20.98 9.41
N ALA A 572 -2.93 22.13 9.52
CA ALA A 572 -3.92 22.53 8.52
C ALA A 572 -3.24 22.79 7.15
N PRO A 573 -3.85 22.41 6.03
CA PRO A 573 -5.17 21.81 5.89
C PRO A 573 -5.18 20.27 6.01
N TYR A 574 -4.03 19.62 6.22
CA TYR A 574 -3.87 18.15 6.15
C TYR A 574 -4.54 17.40 7.30
N ASN A 575 -4.78 18.07 8.43
CA ASN A 575 -5.51 17.48 9.58
C ASN A 575 -7.02 17.78 9.54
N ILE A 576 -7.53 18.33 8.44
CA ILE A 576 -8.96 18.68 8.26
C ILE A 576 -9.52 17.86 7.10
N LYS A 577 -10.75 17.39 7.24
CA LYS A 577 -11.53 16.79 6.16
C LYS A 577 -12.80 17.61 5.93
N THR A 578 -13.07 17.90 4.66
CA THR A 578 -14.20 18.77 4.28
C THR A 578 -15.16 18.05 3.33
N SER A 579 -16.39 18.54 3.31
CA SER A 579 -17.39 18.25 2.29
C SER A 579 -17.56 19.44 1.35
N GLN A 580 -17.94 19.19 0.11
CA GLN A 580 -18.30 20.20 -0.86
C GLN A 580 -19.81 20.46 -0.81
N GLU A 581 -20.17 21.69 -0.52
CA GLU A 581 -21.57 22.14 -0.47
C GLU A 581 -21.89 23.00 -1.70
N PHE A 582 -23.01 22.70 -2.35
CA PHE A 582 -23.54 23.43 -3.50
C PHE A 582 -24.93 22.96 -3.84
N VAL A 583 -25.68 23.72 -4.63
CA VAL A 583 -26.94 23.31 -5.24
C VAL A 583 -26.89 23.53 -6.75
N ARG A 584 -27.56 22.71 -7.52
CA ARG A 584 -27.75 22.96 -8.95
C ARG A 584 -28.58 24.21 -9.16
N ALA A 585 -28.05 25.20 -9.87
CA ALA A 585 -28.75 26.43 -10.26
C ALA A 585 -29.36 26.35 -11.67
N GLY A 586 -28.93 25.36 -12.45
CA GLY A 586 -29.42 25.05 -13.79
C GLY A 586 -29.86 23.59 -13.93
N LYS A 587 -30.49 23.29 -15.08
CA LYS A 587 -30.80 21.89 -15.44
C LYS A 587 -29.51 21.15 -15.79
N LEU A 588 -29.35 19.92 -15.30
CA LEU A 588 -28.26 19.04 -15.71
C LEU A 588 -28.34 18.78 -17.22
N ASP A 589 -27.24 18.97 -17.92
CA ASP A 589 -27.01 18.39 -19.25
C ASP A 589 -26.31 17.04 -19.09
N PRO A 590 -27.01 15.92 -19.30
CA PRO A 590 -26.39 14.59 -19.12
C PRO A 590 -25.24 14.28 -20.05
N LYS A 591 -25.08 15.04 -21.14
CA LYS A 591 -23.98 14.86 -22.10
C LYS A 591 -22.75 15.67 -21.70
N ASN A 592 -22.95 16.75 -20.95
CA ASN A 592 -21.89 17.66 -20.55
C ASN A 592 -22.05 18.04 -19.05
N PRO A 593 -21.96 17.08 -18.13
CA PRO A 593 -22.19 17.34 -16.69
C PRO A 593 -21.22 18.39 -16.13
N GLN A 594 -20.04 18.56 -16.73
CA GLN A 594 -19.06 19.59 -16.34
C GLN A 594 -19.54 21.02 -16.57
N GLU A 595 -20.51 21.23 -17.47
CA GLU A 595 -21.12 22.53 -17.74
C GLU A 595 -22.31 22.85 -16.82
N THR A 596 -22.59 22.02 -15.82
CA THR A 596 -23.71 22.21 -14.90
C THR A 596 -23.49 23.49 -14.08
N LEU A 597 -24.45 24.41 -14.18
CA LEU A 597 -24.46 25.64 -13.38
C LEU A 597 -24.84 25.32 -11.94
N VAL A 598 -23.99 25.76 -11.01
CA VAL A 598 -24.21 25.59 -9.57
C VAL A 598 -24.17 26.93 -8.83
N SER A 599 -24.66 26.94 -7.61
CA SER A 599 -24.59 28.08 -6.69
C SER A 599 -24.29 27.62 -5.28
N GLY A 600 -23.83 28.53 -4.43
CA GLY A 600 -23.51 28.23 -3.03
C GLY A 600 -22.25 27.34 -2.86
N TRP A 601 -21.34 27.34 -3.86
CA TRP A 601 -20.11 26.57 -3.81
C TRP A 601 -19.26 26.95 -2.60
N SER A 602 -19.11 26.03 -1.67
CA SER A 602 -18.34 26.24 -0.44
C SER A 602 -17.90 24.91 0.17
N GLU A 603 -16.84 24.96 0.97
CA GLU A 603 -16.40 23.80 1.77
C GLU A 603 -16.93 23.92 3.19
N LYS A 604 -17.31 22.77 3.76
CA LYS A 604 -17.69 22.63 5.17
C LYS A 604 -16.79 21.62 5.83
N THR A 605 -16.16 21.99 6.95
CA THR A 605 -15.40 21.04 7.76
C THR A 605 -16.32 19.98 8.36
N ILE A 606 -16.06 18.70 8.08
CA ILE A 606 -16.80 17.56 8.60
C ILE A 606 -16.04 16.84 9.69
N LEU A 607 -14.71 16.93 9.68
CA LEU A 607 -13.83 16.33 10.68
C LEU A 607 -12.55 17.13 10.85
N THR A 608 -12.10 17.28 12.09
CA THR A 608 -10.73 17.65 12.42
C THR A 608 -10.06 16.44 13.05
N ARG A 609 -8.96 16.01 12.48
CA ARG A 609 -8.24 14.80 12.90
C ARG A 609 -7.49 15.05 14.20
N ASN A 610 -7.47 14.05 15.08
CA ASN A 610 -6.89 14.19 16.42
C ASN A 610 -5.44 13.69 16.45
N PHE A 611 -4.54 14.48 15.86
CA PHE A 611 -3.12 14.18 15.89
C PHE A 611 -2.35 15.05 16.88
N THR A 612 -1.39 14.42 17.57
CA THR A 612 -0.45 15.06 18.48
C THR A 612 0.94 14.48 18.27
N GLN A 613 1.93 14.93 19.02
CA GLN A 613 3.33 14.51 18.90
C GLN A 613 3.56 12.99 18.91
N LYS A 614 2.73 12.23 19.65
CA LYS A 614 2.88 10.78 19.70
C LYS A 614 2.55 10.08 18.39
N HIS A 615 1.77 10.70 17.49
CA HIS A 615 1.27 10.08 16.26
C HIS A 615 2.27 10.08 15.11
N TRP A 616 3.47 10.63 15.32
CA TRP A 616 4.56 10.48 14.34
C TRP A 616 4.99 9.03 14.18
N TRP A 617 4.91 8.23 15.25
CA TRP A 617 5.27 6.82 15.25
C TRP A 617 4.16 5.98 15.85
N MET A 618 3.99 4.76 15.32
CA MET A 618 3.02 3.80 15.85
C MET A 618 3.45 3.30 17.24
N PRO A 619 2.51 3.03 18.15
CA PRO A 619 2.83 2.39 19.43
C PRO A 619 3.31 0.95 19.23
N LEU A 620 4.31 0.56 20.00
CA LEU A 620 4.77 -0.82 20.11
C LEU A 620 3.99 -1.56 21.20
N LYS A 621 3.79 -2.87 21.02
CA LYS A 621 3.10 -3.66 22.03
C LYS A 621 3.75 -3.52 23.40
N LYS A 622 2.94 -3.23 24.42
CA LYS A 622 3.43 -3.08 25.79
C LYS A 622 4.15 -4.32 26.32
N LYS A 623 3.70 -5.52 25.89
CA LYS A 623 4.37 -6.78 26.22
C LYS A 623 5.81 -6.79 25.71
N ASP A 624 6.06 -6.35 24.48
CA ASP A 624 7.38 -6.38 23.86
C ASP A 624 8.30 -5.31 24.48
N THR A 625 7.80 -4.09 24.67
CA THR A 625 8.56 -2.98 25.26
C THR A 625 8.86 -3.17 26.77
N SER A 626 8.20 -4.12 27.43
CA SER A 626 8.49 -4.45 28.82
C SER A 626 9.49 -5.61 29.01
N MET A 627 9.93 -6.25 27.90
CA MET A 627 10.85 -7.39 27.97
C MET A 627 12.27 -6.97 28.39
N TYR A 628 12.76 -5.86 27.85
CA TYR A 628 14.08 -5.30 28.19
C TYR A 628 14.14 -3.80 27.84
N PRO A 629 14.97 -3.01 28.56
CA PRO A 629 14.94 -1.54 28.48
C PRO A 629 15.34 -0.97 27.11
N GLU A 630 16.19 -1.67 26.35
CA GLU A 630 16.71 -1.22 25.07
C GLU A 630 15.65 -1.31 23.95
N PHE A 631 14.54 -2.03 24.18
CA PHE A 631 13.38 -2.05 23.31
C PHE A 631 12.27 -1.13 23.84
N PHE A 632 12.58 0.15 23.92
CA PHE A 632 11.71 1.18 24.49
C PHE A 632 10.50 1.51 23.61
N GLN A 633 9.44 2.03 24.25
CA GLN A 633 8.23 2.50 23.59
C GLN A 633 8.49 3.81 22.80
N ASN A 634 7.72 4.03 21.74
CA ASN A 634 7.69 5.31 21.05
C ASN A 634 7.13 6.44 21.96
N PRO A 635 7.61 7.69 21.81
CA PRO A 635 7.22 8.78 22.68
C PRO A 635 5.71 9.02 22.75
N GLY A 636 5.19 9.17 23.97
CA GLY A 636 3.78 9.49 24.21
C GLY A 636 2.82 8.31 24.27
N TRP A 637 3.33 7.07 24.11
CA TRP A 637 2.52 5.85 24.20
C TRP A 637 2.72 5.05 25.50
#